data_37e000b6ee36eea5cdf33fb3075fce20
#
_entry.id   37e000b6ee36eea5cdf33fb3075fce20
#
_cell.length_a   1.000
_cell.length_b   1.000
_cell.length_c   1.000
_cell.angle_alpha   90.00
_cell.angle_beta   90.00
_cell.angle_gamma   90.00
#
_symmetry.space_group_name_H-M   'P 1'
#
loop_
_entity.id
_entity.type
_entity.pdbx_description
1 polymer ?
#
loop_
_entity_poly.entity_id
_entity_poly.type
_entity_poly.pdbx_seq_one_letter_code
_entity_poly.pdbx_strand_id
1 'polypeptide(L)'
;MTGKTVLYVDDDLSRVERFGNLVKPDFDVETAFNGWDGVGASIMYHPDIVVFNLGVSVMTGLEAIRLIRSEDDLKDLPFLGFTIPRDPTLEQTCMDSGCTGIL
;
A
#
# COMPACT_ATOMS: atom_id res chain seq x y z
N MET A 1 9.09 14.72 -13.90
CA MET A 1 8.39 13.43 -13.92
C MET A 1 9.40 12.29 -13.87
N THR A 2 9.28 11.38 -12.92
CA THR A 2 10.29 10.35 -12.69
C THR A 2 9.99 9.05 -13.43
N GLY A 3 8.76 8.84 -13.86
CA GLY A 3 8.31 7.58 -14.41
C GLY A 3 8.08 6.49 -13.37
N LYS A 4 8.22 6.79 -12.08
CA LYS A 4 7.94 5.85 -10.98
C LYS A 4 6.71 6.30 -10.23
N THR A 5 5.80 5.35 -9.97
CA THR A 5 4.54 5.60 -9.29
C THR A 5 4.49 4.84 -7.98
N VAL A 6 4.15 5.53 -6.90
CA VAL A 6 3.85 4.92 -5.61
C VAL A 6 2.34 5.02 -5.37
N LEU A 7 1.74 3.91 -4.97
CA LEU A 7 0.36 3.90 -4.48
C LEU A 7 0.41 3.94 -2.96
N TYR A 8 -0.21 4.94 -2.37
CA TYR A 8 -0.29 5.11 -0.92
C TYR A 8 -1.72 4.87 -0.47
N VAL A 9 -1.93 3.93 0.44
CA VAL A 9 -3.26 3.54 0.94
C VAL A 9 -3.36 3.85 2.42
N ASP A 10 -4.23 4.78 2.77
CA ASP A 10 -4.44 5.22 4.15
C ASP A 10 -5.78 5.97 4.21
N ASP A 11 -6.52 5.77 5.28
CA ASP A 11 -7.80 6.46 5.48
C ASP A 11 -7.66 7.80 6.20
N ASP A 12 -6.46 8.22 6.54
CA ASP A 12 -6.20 9.52 7.17
C ASP A 12 -5.71 10.52 6.13
N LEU A 13 -6.55 11.49 5.80
CA LEU A 13 -6.25 12.47 4.76
C LEU A 13 -5.00 13.29 5.07
N SER A 14 -4.75 13.63 6.32
CA SER A 14 -3.55 14.37 6.71
C SER A 14 -2.27 13.58 6.42
N ARG A 15 -2.29 12.27 6.69
CA ARG A 15 -1.14 11.44 6.37
C ARG A 15 -0.96 11.28 4.87
N VAL A 16 -2.05 11.16 4.13
CA VAL A 16 -2.00 11.09 2.66
C VAL A 16 -1.31 12.34 2.10
N GLU A 17 -1.71 13.52 2.56
CA GLU A 17 -1.11 14.77 2.11
C GLU A 17 0.37 14.87 2.48
N ARG A 18 0.71 14.51 3.71
CA ARG A 18 2.11 14.54 4.16
C ARG A 18 2.99 13.58 3.38
N PHE A 19 2.48 12.38 3.11
CA PHE A 19 3.23 11.41 2.31
C PHE A 19 3.50 11.97 0.91
N GLY A 20 2.47 12.50 0.26
CA GLY A 20 2.62 13.07 -1.06
C GLY A 20 3.66 14.18 -1.10
N ASN A 21 3.64 15.08 -0.12
CA ASN A 21 4.60 16.18 -0.03
C ASN A 21 6.03 15.69 0.21
N LEU A 22 6.19 14.58 0.94
CA LEU A 22 7.51 14.03 1.23
C LEU A 22 8.15 13.37 0.02
N VAL A 23 7.37 12.72 -0.83
CA VAL A 23 7.94 11.92 -1.93
C VAL A 23 7.94 12.62 -3.27
N LYS A 24 7.16 13.68 -3.44
CA LYS A 24 7.27 14.53 -4.62
C LYS A 24 8.51 15.40 -4.51
N PRO A 25 9.20 15.72 -5.59
CA PRO A 25 8.91 15.34 -6.98
C PRO A 25 9.50 14.00 -7.42
N ASP A 26 10.03 13.19 -6.51
CA ASP A 26 10.75 11.97 -6.87
C ASP A 26 9.84 10.87 -7.40
N PHE A 27 8.55 10.91 -7.01
CA PHE A 27 7.56 9.92 -7.43
C PHE A 27 6.27 10.57 -7.85
N ASP A 28 5.58 9.95 -8.80
CA ASP A 28 4.17 10.20 -9.02
C ASP A 28 3.39 9.44 -7.94
N VAL A 29 2.38 10.06 -7.36
CA VAL A 29 1.63 9.47 -6.24
C VAL A 29 0.19 9.22 -6.64
N GLU A 30 -0.24 7.97 -6.52
CA GLU A 30 -1.64 7.58 -6.55
C GLU A 30 -2.08 7.30 -5.12
N THR A 31 -3.32 7.59 -4.80
CA THR A 31 -3.82 7.41 -3.44
C THR A 31 -5.09 6.59 -3.43
N ALA A 32 -5.30 5.86 -2.34
CA ALA A 32 -6.54 5.17 -2.06
C ALA A 32 -6.82 5.28 -0.56
N PHE A 33 -8.10 5.30 -0.18
CA PHE A 33 -8.49 5.56 1.20
C PHE A 33 -9.01 4.30 1.91
N ASN A 34 -9.02 3.17 1.23
CA ASN A 34 -9.37 1.89 1.83
C ASN A 34 -8.76 0.75 1.02
N GLY A 35 -8.88 -0.46 1.55
CA GLY A 35 -8.26 -1.63 0.92
C GLY A 35 -8.85 -1.99 -0.44
N TRP A 36 -10.17 -1.86 -0.61
CA TRP A 36 -10.82 -2.14 -1.89
C TRP A 36 -10.29 -1.25 -2.99
N ASP A 37 -10.24 0.05 -2.73
CA ASP A 37 -9.72 1.02 -3.70
C ASP A 37 -8.23 0.80 -3.95
N GLY A 38 -7.49 0.40 -2.91
CA GLY A 38 -6.08 0.07 -3.03
C GLY A 38 -5.82 -1.12 -3.95
N VAL A 39 -6.61 -2.17 -3.82
CA VAL A 39 -6.51 -3.34 -4.71
C VAL A 39 -6.88 -2.93 -6.13
N GLY A 40 -7.98 -2.21 -6.30
CA GLY A 40 -8.42 -1.73 -7.61
C GLY A 40 -7.38 -0.85 -8.29
N ALA A 41 -6.77 0.05 -7.54
CA ALA A 41 -5.73 0.92 -8.07
C ALA A 41 -4.46 0.13 -8.46
N SER A 42 -4.11 -0.88 -7.68
CA SER A 42 -2.97 -1.75 -8.00
C SER A 42 -3.17 -2.46 -9.33
N ILE A 43 -4.38 -2.96 -9.56
CA ILE A 43 -4.72 -3.65 -10.81
C ILE A 43 -4.76 -2.67 -11.99
N MET A 44 -5.36 -1.50 -11.77
CA MET A 44 -5.58 -0.53 -12.84
C MET A 44 -4.32 0.22 -13.25
N TYR A 45 -3.53 0.66 -12.28
CA TYR A 45 -2.39 1.55 -12.54
C TYR A 45 -1.04 0.85 -12.56
N HIS A 46 -0.94 -0.37 -12.06
CA HIS A 46 0.33 -1.11 -11.97
C HIS A 46 1.43 -0.23 -11.36
N PRO A 47 1.26 0.24 -10.10
CA PRO A 47 2.27 1.08 -9.48
C PRO A 47 3.60 0.33 -9.32
N ASP A 48 4.68 1.06 -9.14
CA ASP A 48 5.99 0.47 -8.93
C ASP A 48 6.15 -0.04 -7.51
N ILE A 49 5.41 0.53 -6.57
CA ILE A 49 5.43 0.14 -5.16
C ILE A 49 4.12 0.56 -4.51
N VAL A 50 3.67 -0.22 -3.53
CA VAL A 50 2.52 0.10 -2.69
C VAL A 50 3.00 0.34 -1.27
N VAL A 51 2.52 1.42 -0.65
CA VAL A 51 2.69 1.71 0.77
C VAL A 51 1.30 1.70 1.40
N PHE A 52 1.06 0.80 2.33
CA PHE A 52 -0.28 0.46 2.78
C PHE A 52 -0.39 0.50 4.30
N ASN A 53 -1.34 1.31 4.80
CA ASN A 53 -1.71 1.25 6.21
C ASN A 53 -2.48 -0.04 6.46
N LEU A 54 -1.88 -0.98 7.19
CA LEU A 54 -2.44 -2.31 7.41
C LEU A 54 -3.73 -2.29 8.24
N GLY A 55 -3.99 -1.19 8.93
CA GLY A 55 -5.17 -1.04 9.78
C GLY A 55 -6.35 -0.33 9.14
N VAL A 56 -6.36 -0.11 7.82
CA VAL A 56 -7.53 0.52 7.18
C VAL A 56 -8.77 -0.35 7.38
N SER A 57 -9.94 0.31 7.48
CA SER A 57 -11.13 -0.33 8.03
C SER A 57 -11.95 -1.15 7.04
N VAL A 58 -11.98 -0.85 5.76
CA VAL A 58 -12.89 -1.49 4.79
C VAL A 58 -12.20 -2.64 4.13
N MET A 59 -11.25 -3.03 4.04
CA MET A 59 -10.46 -4.19 3.65
C MET A 59 -9.07 -4.02 4.26
N THR A 60 -8.72 -4.91 5.14
CA THR A 60 -7.45 -4.83 5.85
C THR A 60 -6.28 -5.04 4.87
N GLY A 61 -5.09 -4.60 5.28
CA GLY A 61 -3.89 -4.84 4.50
C GLY A 61 -3.64 -6.32 4.22
N LEU A 62 -4.03 -7.18 5.16
CA LEU A 62 -3.90 -8.62 5.02
C LEU A 62 -4.73 -9.17 3.87
N GLU A 63 -6.00 -8.76 3.81
CA GLU A 63 -6.90 -9.17 2.73
C GLU A 63 -6.43 -8.61 1.40
N ALA A 64 -6.00 -7.34 1.40
CA ALA A 64 -5.52 -6.67 0.20
C ALA A 64 -4.29 -7.35 -0.39
N ILE A 65 -3.30 -7.70 0.45
CA ILE A 65 -2.07 -8.33 -0.05
C ILE A 65 -2.38 -9.70 -0.66
N ARG A 66 -3.30 -10.45 -0.08
CA ARG A 66 -3.69 -11.75 -0.63
C ARG A 66 -4.31 -11.61 -2.01
N LEU A 67 -5.20 -10.64 -2.19
CA LEU A 67 -5.81 -10.37 -3.49
C LEU A 67 -4.79 -9.91 -4.51
N ILE A 68 -3.92 -9.00 -4.13
CA ILE A 68 -2.87 -8.51 -5.01
C ILE A 68 -1.96 -9.67 -5.45
N ARG A 69 -1.55 -10.53 -4.53
CA ARG A 69 -0.67 -11.65 -4.85
C ARG A 69 -1.36 -12.74 -5.68
N SER A 70 -2.69 -12.76 -5.71
CA SER A 70 -3.44 -13.68 -6.57
C SER A 70 -3.45 -13.27 -8.04
N GLU A 71 -3.13 -12.01 -8.33
CA GLU A 71 -3.04 -11.53 -9.71
C GLU A 71 -1.66 -11.83 -10.28
N ASP A 72 -1.60 -12.47 -11.45
CA ASP A 72 -0.33 -12.88 -12.03
C ASP A 72 0.63 -11.71 -12.26
N ASP A 73 0.09 -10.57 -12.68
CA ASP A 73 0.89 -9.38 -12.98
C ASP A 73 1.44 -8.70 -11.73
N LEU A 74 0.92 -9.03 -10.56
CA LEU A 74 1.21 -8.32 -9.31
C LEU A 74 1.90 -9.21 -8.27
N LYS A 75 2.33 -10.40 -8.65
CA LYS A 75 2.98 -11.33 -7.71
C LYS A 75 4.24 -10.76 -7.08
N ASP A 76 4.96 -9.93 -7.81
CA ASP A 76 6.24 -9.38 -7.39
C ASP A 76 6.15 -7.88 -7.07
N LEU A 77 4.96 -7.31 -7.07
CA LEU A 77 4.78 -5.89 -6.75
C LEU A 77 5.30 -5.60 -5.35
N PRO A 78 6.27 -4.69 -5.19
CA PRO A 78 6.73 -4.31 -3.86
C PRO A 78 5.59 -3.74 -3.03
N PHE A 79 5.40 -4.28 -1.84
CA PHE A 79 4.31 -3.92 -0.95
C PHE A 79 4.88 -3.71 0.45
N LEU A 80 4.88 -2.46 0.89
CA LEU A 80 5.36 -2.09 2.22
C LEU A 80 4.15 -1.76 3.10
N GLY A 81 4.06 -2.44 4.24
CA GLY A 81 3.01 -2.21 5.21
C GLY A 81 3.48 -1.35 6.37
N PHE A 82 2.56 -0.68 7.04
CA PHE A 82 2.84 0.00 8.30
C PHE A 82 1.59 -0.02 9.18
N THR A 83 1.80 0.17 10.46
CA THR A 83 0.71 0.25 11.45
C THR A 83 0.90 1.49 12.33
N ILE A 84 -0.20 2.15 12.67
CA ILE A 84 -0.22 3.29 13.59
C ILE A 84 -1.42 3.12 14.52
N PRO A 85 -1.20 2.95 15.83
CA PRO A 85 0.10 2.73 16.48
C PRO A 85 0.70 1.38 16.08
N ARG A 86 1.98 1.20 16.35
CA ARG A 86 2.69 -0.02 15.98
C ARG A 86 1.98 -1.27 16.50
N ASP A 87 1.79 -2.22 15.62
CA ASP A 87 1.20 -3.53 15.93
C ASP A 87 2.10 -4.62 15.34
N PRO A 88 3.09 -5.08 16.10
CA PRO A 88 4.05 -6.07 15.60
C PRO A 88 3.41 -7.39 15.17
N THR A 89 2.31 -7.79 15.81
CA THR A 89 1.61 -9.02 15.45
C THR A 89 0.99 -8.91 14.08
N LEU A 90 0.30 -7.81 13.81
CA LEU A 90 -0.31 -7.56 12.49
C LEU A 90 0.78 -7.42 11.43
N GLU A 91 1.87 -6.75 11.74
CA GLU A 91 3.00 -6.59 10.83
C GLU A 91 3.60 -7.94 10.45
N GLN A 92 3.81 -8.83 11.43
CA GLN A 92 4.35 -10.17 11.16
C GLN A 92 3.38 -11.00 10.32
N THR A 93 2.09 -10.93 10.62
CA THR A 93 1.07 -11.65 9.84
C THR A 93 1.06 -11.16 8.39
N CYS A 94 1.23 -9.86 8.18
CA CYS A 94 1.32 -9.31 6.83
C CYS A 94 2.55 -9.81 6.09
N MET A 95 3.70 -9.86 6.74
CA MET A 95 4.92 -10.43 6.17
C MET A 95 4.71 -11.89 5.76
N ASP A 96 4.05 -12.65 6.62
CA ASP A 96 3.74 -14.06 6.34
C ASP A 96 2.75 -14.20 5.18
N SER A 97 1.97 -13.18 4.89
CA SER A 97 0.97 -13.18 3.81
C SER A 97 1.50 -12.65 2.48
N GLY A 98 2.72 -12.16 2.43
CA GLY A 98 3.33 -11.75 1.17
C GLY A 98 3.79 -10.30 1.06
N CYS A 99 3.78 -9.52 2.15
CA CYS A 99 4.41 -8.19 2.17
C CYS A 99 5.88 -8.30 1.83
N THR A 100 6.40 -7.26 1.16
CA THR A 100 7.83 -7.16 0.89
C THR A 100 8.58 -6.69 2.14
N GLY A 101 7.98 -5.82 2.92
CA GLY A 101 8.59 -5.28 4.12
C GLY A 101 7.62 -4.43 4.94
N ILE A 102 8.11 -3.97 6.09
CA ILE A 102 7.38 -3.11 7.02
C ILE A 102 8.16 -1.80 7.16
N LEU A 103 7.43 -0.71 7.08
CA LEU A 103 8.02 0.61 7.30
C LEU A 103 8.16 0.94 8.77
#